data_9a37da2932daf6bdcf485101c6dad51a
#
_entry.id   9a37da2932daf6bdcf485101c6dad51a
#
_cell.length_a   1.000
_cell.length_b   1.000
_cell.length_c   1.000
_cell.angle_alpha   90.00
_cell.angle_beta   90.00
_cell.angle_gamma   90.00
#
_symmetry.space_group_name_H-M   'P 1'
#
loop_
_entity.id
_entity.type
_entity.pdbx_description
1 polymer ?
#
loop_
_entity_poly.entity_id
_entity_poly.type
_entity_poly.pdbx_seq_one_letter_code
_entity_poly.pdbx_strand_id
1 'polypeptide(L)'
;VRWVRARLGGGERGSAIVEFVFVALVVFVPLVYVVAGFSAVQRGVFAATAAAREAGRALATAPDVGSGLARAERAAQLAVADQSVEATDVRLSFVPAGVACDDAGSGYTPTLAPGEEFSVCATVTVRIPLLPDFVDANTATGQFAVETDRYVDR
;
A
#
# COMPACT_ATOMS: atom_id res chain seq x y z
N VAL A 1 12.69 57.92 41.53
CA VAL A 1 12.52 57.45 40.11
C VAL A 1 13.47 56.31 39.76
N ARG A 2 14.10 55.63 40.75
CA ARG A 2 15.03 54.45 40.47
C ARG A 2 14.46 53.10 40.83
N TRP A 3 13.21 52.95 41.25
CA TRP A 3 12.60 51.69 41.72
C TRP A 3 11.75 50.97 40.67
N VAL A 4 11.54 51.49 39.49
CA VAL A 4 10.69 50.91 38.46
C VAL A 4 11.48 50.06 37.46
N ARG A 5 12.81 50.15 37.40
CA ARG A 5 13.64 49.40 36.41
C ARG A 5 14.12 48.02 36.85
N ALA A 6 13.83 47.57 38.09
CA ALA A 6 14.31 46.28 38.60
C ALA A 6 13.33 45.11 38.42
N ARG A 7 12.16 45.30 37.79
CA ARG A 7 11.14 44.25 37.56
C ARG A 7 11.01 43.73 36.15
N LEU A 8 11.78 44.23 35.19
CA LEU A 8 11.72 43.77 33.79
C LEU A 8 12.83 42.81 33.40
N GLY A 9 13.68 42.36 34.35
CA GLY A 9 14.83 41.49 34.04
C GLY A 9 14.66 40.03 34.41
N GLY A 10 13.50 39.56 34.88
CA GLY A 10 13.33 38.21 35.42
C GLY A 10 12.45 37.22 34.63
N GLY A 11 11.89 37.64 33.52
CA GLY A 11 10.85 36.88 32.80
C GLY A 11 11.27 36.11 31.55
N GLU A 12 12.46 36.32 31.02
CA GLU A 12 12.80 35.82 29.67
C GLU A 12 13.32 34.39 29.62
N ARG A 13 13.86 33.87 30.73
CA ARG A 13 14.39 32.47 30.72
C ARG A 13 13.29 31.39 30.70
N GLY A 14 12.13 31.67 31.28
CA GLY A 14 10.99 30.74 31.24
C GLY A 14 10.24 30.78 29.89
N SER A 15 10.20 31.95 29.25
CA SER A 15 9.57 32.17 27.94
C SER A 15 10.30 31.38 26.83
N ALA A 16 11.62 31.43 26.79
CA ALA A 16 12.42 30.74 25.78
C ALA A 16 12.26 29.21 25.80
N ILE A 17 12.13 28.61 27.00
CA ILE A 17 11.92 27.16 27.14
C ILE A 17 10.51 26.79 26.61
N VAL A 18 9.49 27.55 26.95
CA VAL A 18 8.12 27.30 26.50
C VAL A 18 8.02 27.50 24.99
N GLU A 19 8.64 28.54 24.43
CA GLU A 19 8.69 28.80 23.01
C GLU A 19 9.42 27.68 22.27
N PHE A 20 10.56 27.21 22.78
CA PHE A 20 11.31 26.09 22.21
C PHE A 20 10.47 24.80 22.21
N VAL A 21 9.82 24.46 23.32
CA VAL A 21 8.96 23.26 23.40
C VAL A 21 7.78 23.38 22.44
N PHE A 22 7.15 24.54 22.35
CA PHE A 22 6.05 24.77 21.43
C PHE A 22 6.48 24.64 19.96
N VAL A 23 7.60 25.25 19.57
CA VAL A 23 8.17 25.13 18.22
C VAL A 23 8.56 23.68 17.93
N ALA A 24 9.18 22.99 18.88
CA ALA A 24 9.52 21.58 18.75
C ALA A 24 8.28 20.72 18.49
N LEU A 25 7.21 20.89 19.24
CA LEU A 25 5.95 20.15 19.03
C LEU A 25 5.32 20.44 17.68
N VAL A 26 5.26 21.73 17.28
CA VAL A 26 4.69 22.15 15.98
C VAL A 26 5.47 21.58 14.80
N VAL A 27 6.77 21.33 14.94
CA VAL A 27 7.61 20.75 13.89
C VAL A 27 7.63 19.22 13.97
N PHE A 28 7.83 18.64 15.14
CA PHE A 28 7.98 17.19 15.29
C PHE A 28 6.68 16.42 15.06
N VAL A 29 5.54 16.95 15.52
CA VAL A 29 4.26 16.27 15.35
C VAL A 29 3.95 16.07 13.85
N PRO A 30 3.89 17.10 13.00
CA PRO A 30 3.64 16.89 11.57
C PRO A 30 4.73 16.05 10.90
N LEU A 31 5.98 16.15 11.31
CA LEU A 31 7.06 15.33 10.78
C LEU A 31 6.82 13.83 11.02
N VAL A 32 6.41 13.45 12.24
CA VAL A 32 6.07 12.06 12.57
C VAL A 32 4.90 11.56 11.71
N TYR A 33 3.88 12.39 11.49
CA TYR A 33 2.76 12.04 10.60
C TYR A 33 3.19 11.82 9.15
N VAL A 34 4.06 12.68 8.63
CA VAL A 34 4.60 12.53 7.25
C VAL A 34 5.38 11.22 7.13
N VAL A 35 6.25 10.92 8.10
CA VAL A 35 7.04 9.68 8.09
C VAL A 35 6.14 8.45 8.21
N ALA A 36 5.15 8.47 9.10
CA ALA A 36 4.20 7.37 9.26
C ALA A 36 3.36 7.15 8.00
N GLY A 37 2.84 8.21 7.40
CA GLY A 37 2.08 8.15 6.15
C GLY A 37 2.91 7.60 4.99
N PHE A 38 4.13 8.09 4.82
CA PHE A 38 5.06 7.58 3.80
C PHE A 38 5.35 6.08 3.98
N SER A 39 5.60 5.65 5.22
CA SER A 39 5.82 4.23 5.54
C SER A 39 4.59 3.37 5.23
N ALA A 40 3.38 3.87 5.48
CA ALA A 40 2.14 3.17 5.16
C ALA A 40 1.97 2.98 3.65
N VAL A 41 2.21 4.03 2.86
CA VAL A 41 2.14 3.96 1.39
C VAL A 41 3.17 2.97 0.83
N GLN A 42 4.41 3.01 1.30
CA GLN A 42 5.44 2.05 0.86
C GLN A 42 5.04 0.60 1.16
N ARG A 43 4.56 0.31 2.37
CA ARG A 43 4.06 -1.04 2.71
C ARG A 43 2.93 -1.47 1.77
N GLY A 44 1.99 -0.57 1.46
CA GLY A 44 0.91 -0.86 0.51
C GLY A 44 1.41 -1.22 -0.88
N VAL A 45 2.38 -0.49 -1.42
CA VAL A 45 2.98 -0.77 -2.73
C VAL A 45 3.70 -2.12 -2.75
N PHE A 46 4.48 -2.43 -1.70
CA PHE A 46 5.12 -3.73 -1.57
C PHE A 46 4.11 -4.87 -1.43
N ALA A 47 3.07 -4.68 -0.62
CA ALA A 47 2.00 -5.65 -0.44
C ALA A 47 1.26 -5.92 -1.76
N ALA A 48 0.89 -4.90 -2.51
CA ALA A 48 0.23 -5.03 -3.80
C ALA A 48 1.11 -5.77 -4.83
N THR A 49 2.40 -5.43 -4.89
CA THR A 49 3.34 -6.09 -5.80
C THR A 49 3.57 -7.56 -5.42
N ALA A 50 3.70 -7.86 -4.13
CA ALA A 50 3.82 -9.23 -3.64
C ALA A 50 2.55 -10.03 -3.92
N ALA A 51 1.37 -9.46 -3.67
CA ALA A 51 0.08 -10.08 -3.95
C ALA A 51 -0.09 -10.41 -5.44
N ALA A 52 0.22 -9.47 -6.34
CA ALA A 52 0.16 -9.72 -7.78
C ALA A 52 1.07 -10.85 -8.22
N ARG A 53 2.28 -10.92 -7.66
CA ARG A 53 3.27 -11.96 -7.97
C ARG A 53 2.82 -13.34 -7.48
N GLU A 54 2.40 -13.45 -6.24
CA GLU A 54 1.98 -14.74 -5.66
C GLU A 54 0.66 -15.22 -6.27
N ALA A 55 -0.28 -14.32 -6.55
CA ALA A 55 -1.49 -14.64 -7.29
C ALA A 55 -1.18 -15.16 -8.69
N GLY A 56 -0.28 -14.49 -9.41
CA GLY A 56 0.14 -14.90 -10.75
C GLY A 56 0.77 -16.29 -10.77
N ARG A 57 1.66 -16.59 -9.83
CA ARG A 57 2.26 -17.93 -9.70
C ARG A 57 1.23 -19.00 -9.37
N ALA A 58 0.33 -18.72 -8.43
CA ALA A 58 -0.72 -19.65 -8.04
C ALA A 58 -1.68 -19.96 -9.20
N LEU A 59 -1.97 -18.96 -10.02
CA LEU A 59 -2.82 -19.09 -11.21
C LEU A 59 -2.09 -19.87 -12.32
N ALA A 60 -0.84 -19.51 -12.63
CA ALA A 60 -0.06 -20.12 -13.70
C ALA A 60 0.18 -21.62 -13.50
N THR A 61 0.25 -22.09 -12.25
CA THR A 61 0.47 -23.50 -11.89
C THR A 61 -0.81 -24.28 -11.63
N ALA A 62 -1.99 -23.67 -11.79
CA ALA A 62 -3.25 -24.33 -11.53
C ALA A 62 -3.66 -25.27 -12.69
N PRO A 63 -4.38 -26.37 -12.41
CA PRO A 63 -4.86 -27.30 -13.44
C PRO A 63 -6.01 -26.73 -14.28
N ASP A 64 -6.78 -25.80 -13.73
CA ASP A 64 -7.91 -25.15 -14.39
C ASP A 64 -8.09 -23.71 -13.87
N VAL A 65 -8.80 -22.89 -14.63
CA VAL A 65 -9.02 -21.46 -14.31
C VAL A 65 -9.76 -21.27 -12.98
N GLY A 66 -10.78 -22.09 -12.69
CA GLY A 66 -11.59 -21.93 -11.49
C GLY A 66 -10.82 -22.17 -10.21
N SER A 67 -10.09 -23.31 -10.13
CA SER A 67 -9.20 -23.59 -9.00
C SER A 67 -8.03 -22.61 -8.94
N GLY A 68 -7.55 -22.15 -10.08
CA GLY A 68 -6.49 -21.15 -10.21
C GLY A 68 -6.87 -19.81 -9.59
N LEU A 69 -8.04 -19.29 -9.91
CA LEU A 69 -8.55 -18.03 -9.33
C LEU A 69 -8.70 -18.13 -7.81
N ALA A 70 -9.29 -19.23 -7.32
CA ALA A 70 -9.42 -19.44 -5.87
C ALA A 70 -8.08 -19.55 -5.14
N ARG A 71 -7.05 -20.12 -5.77
CA ARG A 71 -5.68 -20.16 -5.24
C ARG A 71 -5.02 -18.79 -5.29
N ALA A 72 -5.20 -18.05 -6.39
CA ALA A 72 -4.66 -16.73 -6.58
C ALA A 72 -5.17 -15.73 -5.52
N GLU A 73 -6.47 -15.77 -5.23
CA GLU A 73 -7.07 -14.94 -4.17
C GLU A 73 -6.46 -15.23 -2.79
N ARG A 74 -6.34 -16.51 -2.42
CA ARG A 74 -5.73 -16.90 -1.15
C ARG A 74 -4.26 -16.51 -1.06
N ALA A 75 -3.50 -16.72 -2.14
CA ALA A 75 -2.09 -16.36 -2.20
C ALA A 75 -1.90 -14.84 -2.07
N ALA A 76 -2.74 -14.04 -2.74
CA ALA A 76 -2.73 -12.59 -2.60
C ALA A 76 -3.03 -12.13 -1.18
N GLN A 77 -4.06 -12.70 -0.53
CA GLN A 77 -4.42 -12.38 0.85
C GLN A 77 -3.28 -12.69 1.83
N LEU A 78 -2.63 -13.83 1.68
CA LEU A 78 -1.49 -14.21 2.51
C LEU A 78 -0.30 -13.26 2.30
N ALA A 79 0.02 -12.92 1.05
CA ALA A 79 1.12 -12.01 0.73
C ALA A 79 0.90 -10.60 1.29
N VAL A 80 -0.35 -10.12 1.33
CA VAL A 80 -0.69 -8.83 1.94
C VAL A 80 -0.61 -8.90 3.46
N ALA A 81 -1.09 -9.98 4.07
CA ALA A 81 -1.01 -10.19 5.51
C ALA A 81 0.44 -10.21 6.02
N ASP A 82 1.36 -10.80 5.26
CA ASP A 82 2.80 -10.83 5.58
C ASP A 82 3.43 -9.43 5.65
N GLN A 83 2.84 -8.45 4.95
CA GLN A 83 3.26 -7.05 5.00
C GLN A 83 2.58 -6.24 6.12
N SER A 84 1.86 -6.90 7.03
CA SER A 84 1.09 -6.25 8.10
C SER A 84 0.04 -5.26 7.57
N VAL A 85 -0.50 -5.53 6.39
CA VAL A 85 -1.66 -4.83 5.81
C VAL A 85 -2.88 -5.74 5.98
N GLU A 86 -4.02 -5.18 6.35
CA GLU A 86 -5.24 -5.97 6.52
C GLU A 86 -5.66 -6.60 5.18
N ALA A 87 -5.75 -7.94 5.16
CA ALA A 87 -5.99 -8.72 3.94
C ALA A 87 -7.43 -8.61 3.37
N THR A 88 -8.34 -7.97 4.08
CA THR A 88 -9.76 -7.83 3.69
C THR A 88 -9.98 -6.95 2.47
N ASP A 89 -9.01 -6.12 2.11
CA ASP A 89 -9.14 -5.10 1.07
C ASP A 89 -8.26 -5.39 -0.16
N VAL A 90 -8.01 -6.67 -0.47
CA VAL A 90 -7.26 -7.07 -1.67
C VAL A 90 -8.22 -7.36 -2.81
N ARG A 91 -8.04 -6.67 -3.94
CA ARG A 91 -8.78 -6.94 -5.18
C ARG A 91 -7.82 -7.39 -6.26
N LEU A 92 -8.15 -8.51 -6.89
CA LEU A 92 -7.43 -8.99 -8.06
C LEU A 92 -8.22 -8.66 -9.33
N SER A 93 -7.50 -8.24 -10.36
CA SER A 93 -8.00 -8.12 -11.72
C SER A 93 -6.93 -8.60 -12.70
N PHE A 94 -7.36 -8.91 -13.91
CA PHE A 94 -6.47 -9.44 -14.94
C PHE A 94 -6.60 -8.58 -16.19
N VAL A 95 -5.48 -8.41 -16.89
CA VAL A 95 -5.41 -7.67 -18.14
C VAL A 95 -4.55 -8.43 -19.15
N PRO A 96 -4.77 -8.27 -20.45
CA PRO A 96 -3.89 -8.83 -21.46
C PRO A 96 -2.45 -8.35 -21.30
N ALA A 97 -1.50 -9.10 -21.85
CA ALA A 97 -0.10 -8.71 -21.84
C ALA A 97 0.10 -7.29 -22.42
N GLY A 98 0.93 -6.49 -21.73
CA GLY A 98 1.24 -5.12 -22.15
C GLY A 98 0.18 -4.06 -21.84
N VAL A 99 -0.95 -4.44 -21.25
CA VAL A 99 -1.99 -3.51 -20.80
C VAL A 99 -1.73 -3.08 -19.35
N ALA A 100 -1.92 -1.79 -19.06
CA ALA A 100 -1.75 -1.26 -17.72
C ALA A 100 -2.94 -1.64 -16.81
N CYS A 101 -2.68 -1.75 -15.52
CA CYS A 101 -3.71 -2.08 -14.53
C CYS A 101 -4.80 -1.01 -14.36
N ASP A 102 -4.54 0.22 -14.76
CA ASP A 102 -5.52 1.31 -14.74
C ASP A 102 -6.69 1.07 -15.68
N ASP A 103 -6.47 0.26 -16.73
CA ASP A 103 -7.48 -0.17 -17.70
C ASP A 103 -8.19 -1.48 -17.30
N ALA A 104 -8.01 -1.94 -16.05
CA ALA A 104 -8.52 -3.23 -15.55
C ALA A 104 -10.05 -3.38 -15.51
N GLY A 105 -10.81 -2.38 -15.97
CA GLY A 105 -12.26 -2.47 -16.17
C GLY A 105 -12.71 -3.40 -17.32
N SER A 106 -11.77 -4.04 -18.03
CA SER A 106 -12.04 -4.81 -19.26
C SER A 106 -12.72 -6.17 -19.06
N GLY A 107 -12.88 -6.65 -17.80
CA GLY A 107 -13.50 -7.97 -17.54
C GLY A 107 -12.71 -9.16 -18.14
N TYR A 108 -11.42 -8.96 -18.44
CA TYR A 108 -10.55 -10.01 -18.98
C TYR A 108 -10.36 -11.12 -17.94
N THR A 109 -10.50 -12.35 -18.39
CA THR A 109 -10.17 -13.55 -17.58
C THR A 109 -9.22 -14.43 -18.40
N PRO A 110 -8.04 -14.79 -17.84
CA PRO A 110 -7.09 -15.63 -18.54
C PRO A 110 -7.67 -17.04 -18.76
N THR A 111 -7.34 -17.66 -19.87
CA THR A 111 -7.80 -19.00 -20.25
C THR A 111 -6.85 -20.09 -19.76
N LEU A 112 -5.63 -19.71 -19.36
CA LEU A 112 -4.50 -20.58 -19.02
C LEU A 112 -4.08 -21.50 -20.19
N ALA A 113 -4.28 -21.05 -21.43
CA ALA A 113 -3.77 -21.77 -22.59
C ALA A 113 -2.23 -21.86 -22.54
N PRO A 114 -1.61 -22.93 -23.10
CA PRO A 114 -0.16 -23.02 -23.13
C PRO A 114 0.51 -21.82 -23.78
N GLY A 115 1.42 -21.15 -23.06
CA GLY A 115 2.11 -19.97 -23.54
C GLY A 115 1.27 -18.67 -23.56
N GLU A 116 0.10 -18.65 -22.92
CA GLU A 116 -0.69 -17.44 -22.77
C GLU A 116 0.03 -16.42 -21.86
N GLU A 117 0.16 -15.19 -22.35
CA GLU A 117 0.74 -14.08 -21.59
C GLU A 117 -0.37 -13.14 -21.13
N PHE A 118 -0.36 -12.80 -19.84
CA PHE A 118 -1.28 -11.84 -19.22
C PHE A 118 -0.63 -11.16 -18.02
N SER A 119 -1.26 -10.11 -17.52
CA SER A 119 -0.81 -9.46 -16.29
C SER A 119 -1.86 -9.59 -15.19
N VAL A 120 -1.38 -9.86 -13.98
CA VAL A 120 -2.17 -9.83 -12.74
C VAL A 120 -2.01 -8.47 -12.09
N CYS A 121 -3.12 -7.84 -11.78
CA CYS A 121 -3.21 -6.57 -11.07
C CYS A 121 -3.78 -6.85 -9.68
N ALA A 122 -3.04 -6.45 -8.64
CA ALA A 122 -3.52 -6.49 -7.26
C ALA A 122 -3.66 -5.08 -6.73
N THR A 123 -4.85 -4.71 -6.29
CA THR A 123 -5.14 -3.42 -5.66
C THR A 123 -5.40 -3.64 -4.19
N VAL A 124 -4.67 -2.91 -3.35
CA VAL A 124 -4.73 -2.98 -1.90
C VAL A 124 -5.11 -1.62 -1.35
N THR A 125 -6.07 -1.58 -0.42
CA THR A 125 -6.41 -0.34 0.29
C THR A 125 -5.36 -0.07 1.37
N VAL A 126 -4.77 1.13 1.33
CA VAL A 126 -3.73 1.58 2.27
C VAL A 126 -4.37 2.50 3.29
N ARG A 127 -4.35 2.10 4.56
CA ARG A 127 -4.80 2.95 5.66
C ARG A 127 -3.63 3.68 6.29
N ILE A 128 -3.75 5.00 6.40
CA ILE A 128 -2.75 5.84 7.06
C ILE A 128 -3.21 6.04 8.51
N PRO A 129 -2.43 5.60 9.51
CA PRO A 129 -2.81 5.73 10.90
C PRO A 129 -3.16 7.18 11.27
N LEU A 130 -4.25 7.37 12.02
CA LEU A 130 -4.72 8.66 12.54
C LEU A 130 -5.31 9.63 11.49
N LEU A 131 -5.47 9.21 10.23
CA LEU A 131 -6.29 9.96 9.28
C LEU A 131 -7.76 9.53 9.41
N PRO A 132 -8.70 10.47 9.30
CA PRO A 132 -10.12 10.13 9.25
C PRO A 132 -10.45 9.33 7.99
N ASP A 133 -11.38 8.36 8.09
CA ASP A 133 -11.74 7.45 7.01
C ASP A 133 -12.17 8.14 5.69
N PHE A 134 -12.67 9.38 5.76
CA PHE A 134 -13.06 10.13 4.56
C PHE A 134 -11.87 10.65 3.73
N VAL A 135 -10.65 10.62 4.27
CA VAL A 135 -9.40 10.98 3.58
C VAL A 135 -8.58 9.73 3.25
N ASP A 136 -8.94 8.59 3.84
CA ASP A 136 -8.11 7.38 3.91
C ASP A 136 -8.42 6.36 2.80
N ALA A 137 -9.03 6.78 1.69
CA ALA A 137 -9.35 5.92 0.55
C ALA A 137 -8.18 5.77 -0.45
N ASN A 138 -6.94 5.69 0.07
CA ASN A 138 -5.78 5.51 -0.79
C ASN A 138 -5.61 4.04 -1.18
N THR A 139 -5.37 3.79 -2.46
CA THR A 139 -5.11 2.45 -2.98
C THR A 139 -3.71 2.37 -3.55
N ALA A 140 -3.07 1.21 -3.38
CA ALA A 140 -1.83 0.86 -4.05
C ALA A 140 -2.10 -0.29 -5.02
N THR A 141 -1.64 -0.18 -6.26
CA THR A 141 -1.79 -1.21 -7.29
C THR A 141 -0.43 -1.75 -7.67
N GLY A 142 -0.30 -3.09 -7.64
CA GLY A 142 0.85 -3.83 -8.14
C GLY A 142 0.49 -4.59 -9.41
N GLN A 143 1.40 -4.68 -10.36
CA GLN A 143 1.26 -5.46 -11.59
C GLN A 143 2.36 -6.51 -11.69
N PHE A 144 1.99 -7.69 -12.16
CA PHE A 144 2.94 -8.77 -12.43
C PHE A 144 2.56 -9.49 -13.72
N ALA A 145 3.48 -9.53 -14.68
CA ALA A 145 3.31 -10.27 -15.93
C ALA A 145 3.54 -11.76 -15.71
N VAL A 146 2.69 -12.57 -16.27
CA VAL A 146 2.68 -14.05 -16.16
C VAL A 146 2.65 -14.64 -17.54
N GLU A 147 3.44 -15.67 -17.78
CA GLU A 147 3.33 -16.57 -18.91
C GLU A 147 2.98 -17.96 -18.37
N THR A 148 1.97 -18.59 -18.94
CA THR A 148 1.61 -19.99 -18.62
C THR A 148 2.61 -20.94 -19.25
N ASP A 149 2.87 -22.06 -18.56
CA ASP A 149 3.79 -23.08 -19.08
C ASP A 149 3.30 -23.63 -20.43
N ARG A 150 4.21 -23.66 -21.41
CA ARG A 150 3.96 -24.12 -22.78
C ARG A 150 3.94 -25.66 -22.90
N TYR A 151 4.47 -26.34 -21.90
CA TYR A 151 4.72 -27.79 -21.97
C TYR A 151 3.77 -28.62 -21.07
N VAL A 152 2.80 -27.99 -20.44
CA VAL A 152 1.80 -28.67 -19.62
C VAL A 152 0.55 -28.94 -20.42
N ASP A 153 0.23 -30.20 -20.65
CA ASP A 153 -1.10 -30.64 -21.14
C ASP A 153 -2.10 -30.52 -19.97
N ARG A 154 -3.09 -29.65 -20.12
CA ARG A 154 -4.13 -29.39 -19.12
C ARG A 154 -5.48 -29.89 -19.60
#